data_47618b0c4b68300e245f0cebab39a3a7
#
_entry.id   47618b0c4b68300e245f0cebab39a3a7
#
_cell.length_a   1.000
_cell.length_b   1.000
_cell.length_c   1.000
_cell.angle_alpha   90.00
_cell.angle_beta   90.00
_cell.angle_gamma   90.00
#
_symmetry.space_group_name_H-M   'P 1'
#
loop_
_entity.id
_entity.type
_entity.pdbx_description
1 polymer ?
#
loop_
_entity_poly.entity_id
_entity_poly.type
_entity_poly.pdbx_seq_one_letter_code
_entity_poly.pdbx_strand_id
1 'polypeptide(L)'
;MPNLTRDILVRDAIDVDVAFVGRFISSLVKAETLAPSALFCMFNYLSLFAYESYAQLKILDPSAMGSMNFTPGMLDLLGRSRHSLKLFEDTHRGVSGQLDFFADKVAPAHRRAFIDPVRLPFASAWKADIGLTRYEDQLITSTFATTFTLGYPPEKLFLDGTGETLKNILQEYGRYFRHLGAVPDPTAQSFVSAMDVSGIADQDVRSVVQYSNGFNGKMTPTINMLLSTFQGLINTCDQLLGLDTSKASRQTIFKLRYLTVYQVLRSLSILKDEKVRVLTLQSHQYIDGLLADPDAILIVDPAKNHSEIH
;
A
#
# COMPACT_ATOMS: atom_id res chain seq x y z
N MET A 1 -20.39 24.07 -18.18
CA MET A 1 -19.96 24.84 -16.99
C MET A 1 -19.28 23.88 -16.06
N PRO A 2 -18.10 24.17 -15.52
CA PRO A 2 -17.53 23.34 -14.46
C PRO A 2 -18.54 23.28 -13.31
N ASN A 3 -18.69 22.09 -12.72
CA ASN A 3 -19.59 21.92 -11.59
C ASN A 3 -18.90 22.45 -10.33
N LEU A 4 -19.06 23.77 -10.09
CA LEU A 4 -18.37 24.51 -9.00
C LEU A 4 -18.45 23.76 -7.65
N THR A 5 -19.57 23.12 -7.37
CA THR A 5 -19.77 22.35 -6.14
C THR A 5 -18.85 21.11 -6.09
N ARG A 6 -18.69 20.40 -7.21
CA ARG A 6 -17.79 19.25 -7.30
C ARG A 6 -16.33 19.68 -7.13
N ASP A 7 -15.92 20.77 -7.74
CA ASP A 7 -14.54 21.26 -7.70
C ASP A 7 -14.15 21.67 -6.29
N ILE A 8 -15.08 22.33 -5.55
CA ILE A 8 -14.89 22.66 -4.13
C ILE A 8 -14.74 21.38 -3.30
N LEU A 9 -15.62 20.40 -3.44
CA LEU A 9 -15.55 19.14 -2.68
C LEU A 9 -14.26 18.36 -2.93
N VAL A 10 -13.76 18.37 -4.16
CA VAL A 10 -12.49 17.71 -4.50
C VAL A 10 -11.32 18.43 -3.84
N ARG A 11 -11.29 19.79 -3.84
CA ARG A 11 -10.24 20.55 -3.16
C ARG A 11 -10.28 20.30 -1.65
N ASP A 12 -11.45 20.39 -1.02
CA ASP A 12 -11.61 20.13 0.41
C ASP A 12 -11.12 18.71 0.77
N ALA A 13 -11.42 17.70 -0.07
CA ALA A 13 -10.94 16.34 0.15
C ALA A 13 -9.41 16.24 0.06
N ILE A 14 -8.78 16.92 -0.90
CA ILE A 14 -7.33 17.00 -1.02
C ILE A 14 -6.72 17.67 0.21
N ASP A 15 -7.29 18.79 0.67
CA ASP A 15 -6.78 19.54 1.82
C ASP A 15 -6.83 18.71 3.10
N VAL A 16 -7.90 17.93 3.30
CA VAL A 16 -8.02 17.00 4.43
C VAL A 16 -6.96 15.90 4.39
N ASP A 17 -6.70 15.32 3.21
CA ASP A 17 -5.67 14.30 3.03
C ASP A 17 -4.26 14.88 3.21
N VAL A 18 -4.00 16.06 2.68
CA VAL A 18 -2.73 16.79 2.84
C VAL A 18 -2.46 17.09 4.31
N ALA A 19 -3.47 17.53 5.06
CA ALA A 19 -3.37 17.75 6.49
C ALA A 19 -3.09 16.45 7.27
N PHE A 20 -3.73 15.34 6.90
CA PHE A 20 -3.46 14.01 7.47
C PHE A 20 -2.01 13.59 7.23
N VAL A 21 -1.52 13.68 6.00
CA VAL A 21 -0.12 13.34 5.64
C VAL A 21 0.87 14.26 6.35
N GLY A 22 0.57 15.55 6.46
CA GLY A 22 1.39 16.51 7.21
C GLY A 22 1.58 16.10 8.67
N ARG A 23 0.50 15.69 9.35
CA ARG A 23 0.57 15.16 10.73
C ARG A 23 1.35 13.85 10.81
N PHE A 24 1.12 12.93 9.88
CA PHE A 24 1.86 11.67 9.82
C PHE A 24 3.36 11.92 9.69
N ILE A 25 3.80 12.71 8.71
CA ILE A 25 5.23 13.00 8.49
C ILE A 25 5.83 13.70 9.71
N SER A 26 5.12 14.67 10.30
CA SER A 26 5.59 15.37 11.51
C SER A 26 5.75 14.45 12.71
N SER A 27 4.85 13.48 12.89
CA SER A 27 4.94 12.47 13.94
C SER A 27 6.07 11.47 13.67
N LEU A 28 6.26 11.09 12.40
CA LEU A 28 7.27 10.13 11.98
C LEU A 28 8.69 10.63 12.26
N VAL A 29 8.95 11.93 12.04
CA VAL A 29 10.26 12.55 12.31
C VAL A 29 10.65 12.47 13.78
N LYS A 30 9.67 12.40 14.70
CA LYS A 30 9.91 12.27 16.14
C LYS A 30 10.07 10.83 16.62
N ALA A 31 9.57 9.87 15.87
CA ALA A 31 9.49 8.47 16.26
C ALA A 31 10.60 7.65 15.60
N GLU A 32 11.87 7.95 15.91
CA GLU A 32 13.04 7.37 15.24
C GLU A 32 12.99 5.84 15.13
N THR A 33 12.61 5.14 16.19
CA THR A 33 12.56 3.67 16.23
C THR A 33 11.41 3.10 15.41
N LEU A 34 10.25 3.80 15.38
CA LEU A 34 9.04 3.35 14.69
C LEU A 34 9.01 3.78 13.22
N ALA A 35 9.82 4.77 12.86
CA ALA A 35 9.77 5.42 11.57
C ALA A 35 9.85 4.46 10.37
N PRO A 36 10.76 3.47 10.32
CA PRO A 36 10.83 2.55 9.18
C PRO A 36 9.55 1.72 9.01
N SER A 37 9.09 1.07 10.08
CA SER A 37 7.90 0.20 10.03
C SER A 37 6.63 0.97 9.68
N ALA A 38 6.41 2.13 10.33
CA ALA A 38 5.29 3.00 10.03
C ALA A 38 5.34 3.53 8.59
N LEU A 39 6.51 3.88 8.08
CA LEU A 39 6.69 4.36 6.71
C LEU A 39 6.40 3.25 5.69
N PHE A 40 6.92 2.03 5.90
CA PHE A 40 6.67 0.89 5.03
C PHE A 40 5.17 0.57 4.91
N CYS A 41 4.43 0.63 6.02
CA CYS A 41 2.98 0.42 6.01
C CYS A 41 2.22 1.53 5.25
N MET A 42 2.73 2.77 5.31
CA MET A 42 2.06 3.93 4.74
C MET A 42 2.38 4.19 3.26
N PHE A 43 3.37 3.54 2.67
CA PHE A 43 3.77 3.84 1.28
C PHE A 43 2.63 3.74 0.27
N ASN A 44 1.76 2.74 0.38
CA ASN A 44 0.60 2.62 -0.48
C ASN A 44 -0.32 3.84 -0.40
N TYR A 45 -0.58 4.30 0.82
CA TYR A 45 -1.49 5.42 1.07
C TYR A 45 -0.87 6.76 0.72
N LEU A 46 0.43 6.94 0.99
CA LEU A 46 1.16 8.12 0.52
C LEU A 46 1.18 8.19 -1.02
N SER A 47 1.35 7.04 -1.66
CA SER A 47 1.28 6.93 -3.12
C SER A 47 -0.11 7.27 -3.64
N LEU A 48 -1.15 6.77 -2.99
CA LEU A 48 -2.55 7.08 -3.33
C LEU A 48 -2.81 8.59 -3.24
N PHE A 49 -2.50 9.21 -2.12
CA PHE A 49 -2.71 10.64 -1.92
C PHE A 49 -1.90 11.50 -2.90
N ALA A 50 -0.64 11.14 -3.14
CA ALA A 50 0.22 11.89 -4.06
C ALA A 50 -0.31 11.82 -5.50
N TYR A 51 -0.68 10.63 -5.95
CA TYR A 51 -1.17 10.44 -7.32
C TYR A 51 -2.55 11.07 -7.52
N GLU A 52 -3.51 10.81 -6.62
CA GLU A 52 -4.87 11.34 -6.72
C GLU A 52 -4.89 12.86 -6.66
N SER A 53 -4.19 13.46 -5.69
CA SER A 53 -4.11 14.91 -5.61
C SER A 53 -3.47 15.52 -6.85
N TYR A 54 -2.39 14.93 -7.37
CA TYR A 54 -1.74 15.36 -8.60
C TYR A 54 -2.69 15.29 -9.82
N ALA A 55 -3.36 14.15 -9.98
CA ALA A 55 -4.29 13.93 -11.11
C ALA A 55 -5.46 14.90 -11.07
N GLN A 56 -6.07 15.10 -9.91
CA GLN A 56 -7.20 16.00 -9.73
C GLN A 56 -6.81 17.47 -9.91
N LEU A 57 -5.73 17.92 -9.27
CA LEU A 57 -5.27 19.31 -9.37
C LEU A 57 -4.83 19.67 -10.78
N LYS A 58 -4.26 18.74 -11.54
CA LYS A 58 -3.93 18.96 -12.95
C LYS A 58 -5.17 19.27 -13.81
N ILE A 59 -6.33 18.79 -13.42
CA ILE A 59 -7.62 19.08 -14.09
C ILE A 59 -8.22 20.38 -13.55
N LEU A 60 -8.23 20.55 -12.22
CA LEU A 60 -8.89 21.68 -11.56
C LEU A 60 -8.11 23.00 -11.68
N ASP A 61 -6.78 22.94 -11.64
CA ASP A 61 -5.92 24.11 -11.65
C ASP A 61 -4.61 23.83 -12.41
N PRO A 62 -4.68 23.69 -13.76
CA PRO A 62 -3.49 23.42 -14.56
C PRO A 62 -2.41 24.49 -14.43
N SER A 63 -2.83 25.76 -14.19
CA SER A 63 -1.91 26.89 -14.05
C SER A 63 -1.10 26.82 -12.75
N ALA A 64 -1.75 26.52 -11.63
CA ALA A 64 -1.08 26.30 -10.36
C ALA A 64 -0.12 25.10 -10.45
N MET A 65 -0.56 23.99 -11.06
CA MET A 65 0.29 22.82 -11.27
C MET A 65 1.49 23.11 -12.17
N GLY A 66 1.32 23.93 -13.21
CA GLY A 66 2.42 24.36 -14.10
C GLY A 66 3.42 25.31 -13.43
N SER A 67 2.99 26.05 -12.41
CA SER A 67 3.86 26.95 -11.64
C SER A 67 4.63 26.25 -10.50
N MET A 68 4.25 25.01 -10.16
CA MET A 68 4.96 24.23 -9.15
C MET A 68 6.32 23.79 -9.67
N ASN A 69 7.38 24.16 -8.96
CA ASN A 69 8.74 23.72 -9.27
C ASN A 69 8.95 22.25 -8.81
N PHE A 70 8.46 21.31 -9.59
CA PHE A 70 8.69 19.89 -9.32
C PHE A 70 10.16 19.53 -9.52
N THR A 71 10.78 18.97 -8.49
CA THR A 71 12.10 18.37 -8.62
C THR A 71 12.04 17.07 -9.43
N PRO A 72 13.15 16.65 -10.06
CA PRO A 72 13.19 15.32 -10.71
C PRO A 72 12.79 14.18 -9.77
N GLY A 73 13.16 14.28 -8.47
CA GLY A 73 12.77 13.30 -7.45
C GLY A 73 11.25 13.26 -7.21
N MET A 74 10.58 14.41 -7.18
CA MET A 74 9.12 14.47 -7.05
C MET A 74 8.42 13.86 -8.26
N LEU A 75 8.91 14.13 -9.48
CA LEU A 75 8.34 13.55 -10.70
C LEU A 75 8.54 12.02 -10.75
N ASP A 76 9.70 11.52 -10.33
CA ASP A 76 9.94 10.08 -10.19
C ASP A 76 8.99 9.47 -9.15
N LEU A 77 8.81 10.13 -8.01
CA LEU A 77 7.88 9.71 -6.97
C LEU A 77 6.44 9.59 -7.48
N LEU A 78 5.95 10.62 -8.19
CA LEU A 78 4.59 10.59 -8.78
C LEU A 78 4.42 9.48 -9.82
N GLY A 79 5.46 9.23 -10.63
CA GLY A 79 5.49 8.10 -11.56
C GLY A 79 5.42 6.75 -10.85
N ARG A 80 6.17 6.58 -9.76
CA ARG A 80 6.14 5.37 -8.92
C ARG A 80 4.83 5.23 -8.17
N SER A 81 4.27 6.33 -7.66
CA SER A 81 2.96 6.35 -7.01
C SER A 81 1.86 5.82 -7.93
N ARG A 82 1.89 6.23 -9.21
CA ARG A 82 0.99 5.65 -10.21
C ARG A 82 1.20 4.14 -10.40
N HIS A 83 2.46 3.68 -10.35
CA HIS A 83 2.75 2.26 -10.47
C HIS A 83 2.20 1.45 -9.28
N SER A 84 2.30 1.96 -8.07
CA SER A 84 1.79 1.28 -6.87
C SER A 84 0.26 1.14 -6.89
N LEU A 85 -0.45 2.12 -7.45
CA LEU A 85 -1.91 2.05 -7.61
C LEU A 85 -2.37 0.99 -8.60
N LYS A 86 -1.50 0.54 -9.50
CA LYS A 86 -1.83 -0.56 -10.42
C LYS A 86 -2.13 -1.89 -9.74
N LEU A 87 -1.79 -2.03 -8.46
CA LEU A 87 -2.30 -3.14 -7.64
C LEU A 87 -3.82 -3.21 -7.65
N PHE A 88 -4.45 -2.06 -7.84
CA PHE A 88 -5.87 -1.87 -7.62
C PHE A 88 -6.60 -1.39 -8.88
N GLU A 89 -5.87 -0.95 -9.88
CA GLU A 89 -6.46 -0.49 -11.14
C GLU A 89 -6.34 -1.56 -12.22
N ASP A 90 -7.45 -1.78 -12.91
CA ASP A 90 -7.60 -2.68 -14.06
C ASP A 90 -6.86 -2.17 -15.32
N THR A 91 -5.62 -1.67 -15.14
CA THR A 91 -4.83 -1.13 -16.24
C THR A 91 -3.81 -2.14 -16.74
N HIS A 92 -4.01 -2.65 -17.93
CA HIS A 92 -3.15 -3.43 -18.83
C HIS A 92 -3.13 -4.95 -18.71
N ARG A 93 -3.42 -5.59 -17.62
CA ARG A 93 -3.49 -7.07 -17.48
C ARG A 93 -4.28 -7.53 -16.27
N GLY A 94 -5.00 -6.66 -15.60
CA GLY A 94 -5.78 -7.03 -14.42
C GLY A 94 -4.94 -7.66 -13.30
N VAL A 95 -5.57 -8.46 -12.47
CA VAL A 95 -4.93 -9.18 -11.36
C VAL A 95 -3.89 -10.18 -11.86
N SER A 96 -4.08 -10.80 -13.03
CA SER A 96 -3.08 -11.69 -13.66
C SER A 96 -1.75 -10.99 -13.88
N GLY A 97 -1.76 -9.77 -14.39
CA GLY A 97 -0.53 -8.99 -14.60
C GLY A 97 0.22 -8.68 -13.31
N GLN A 98 -0.51 -8.51 -12.21
CA GLN A 98 0.09 -8.33 -10.88
C GLN A 98 0.72 -9.62 -10.38
N LEU A 99 0.03 -10.75 -10.54
CA LEU A 99 0.56 -12.06 -10.18
C LEU A 99 1.82 -12.38 -10.99
N ASP A 100 1.81 -12.07 -12.30
CA ASP A 100 3.00 -12.22 -13.16
C ASP A 100 4.14 -11.31 -12.70
N PHE A 101 3.83 -10.06 -12.31
CA PHE A 101 4.85 -9.15 -11.80
C PHE A 101 5.47 -9.67 -10.49
N PHE A 102 4.68 -10.21 -9.57
CA PHE A 102 5.20 -10.84 -8.37
C PHE A 102 6.08 -12.05 -8.69
N ALA A 103 5.61 -12.94 -9.57
CA ALA A 103 6.33 -14.17 -9.94
C ALA A 103 7.61 -13.90 -10.72
N ASP A 104 7.56 -12.98 -11.69
CA ASP A 104 8.63 -12.80 -12.68
C ASP A 104 9.62 -11.68 -12.32
N LYS A 105 9.22 -10.77 -11.44
CA LYS A 105 10.03 -9.60 -11.08
C LYS A 105 10.36 -9.53 -9.60
N VAL A 106 9.34 -9.52 -8.72
CA VAL A 106 9.57 -9.28 -7.28
C VAL A 106 10.28 -10.46 -6.63
N ALA A 107 9.74 -11.66 -6.72
CA ALA A 107 10.32 -12.83 -6.08
C ALA A 107 11.73 -13.17 -6.62
N PRO A 108 12.01 -13.16 -7.95
CA PRO A 108 13.37 -13.35 -8.45
C PRO A 108 14.34 -12.24 -8.04
N ALA A 109 13.90 -10.98 -7.94
CA ALA A 109 14.75 -9.89 -7.49
C ALA A 109 15.18 -10.08 -6.02
N HIS A 110 14.26 -10.44 -5.14
CA HIS A 110 14.56 -10.77 -3.75
C HIS A 110 15.50 -11.97 -3.63
N ARG A 111 15.26 -13.02 -4.41
CA ARG A 111 16.14 -14.17 -4.44
C ARG A 111 17.57 -13.78 -4.85
N ARG A 112 17.71 -13.00 -5.93
CA ARG A 112 19.04 -12.50 -6.38
C ARG A 112 19.73 -11.64 -5.33
N ALA A 113 18.97 -10.79 -4.62
CA ALA A 113 19.52 -9.92 -3.60
C ALA A 113 19.98 -10.65 -2.34
N PHE A 114 19.18 -11.61 -1.85
CA PHE A 114 19.36 -12.17 -0.52
C PHE A 114 19.87 -13.61 -0.51
N ILE A 115 19.63 -14.41 -1.56
CA ILE A 115 20.00 -15.84 -1.59
C ILE A 115 21.19 -16.10 -2.50
N ASP A 116 21.14 -15.64 -3.74
CA ASP A 116 22.14 -15.99 -4.75
C ASP A 116 23.58 -15.53 -4.42
N PRO A 117 23.84 -14.42 -3.65
CA PRO A 117 25.18 -14.04 -3.26
C PRO A 117 25.86 -15.04 -2.30
N VAL A 118 25.12 -15.98 -1.76
CA VAL A 118 25.65 -16.97 -0.80
C VAL A 118 26.43 -18.04 -1.53
N ARG A 119 27.76 -18.01 -1.40
CA ARG A 119 28.69 -18.91 -2.10
C ARG A 119 28.69 -20.35 -1.58
N LEU A 120 28.14 -20.60 -0.38
CA LEU A 120 28.10 -21.95 0.21
C LEU A 120 26.80 -22.67 -0.18
N PRO A 121 26.88 -23.81 -0.91
CA PRO A 121 25.70 -24.49 -1.49
C PRO A 121 24.62 -24.85 -0.45
N PHE A 122 25.02 -25.19 0.76
CA PHE A 122 24.07 -25.56 1.80
C PHE A 122 23.53 -24.34 2.58
N ALA A 123 24.28 -23.23 2.65
CA ALA A 123 23.85 -22.06 3.38
C ALA A 123 22.72 -21.31 2.69
N SER A 124 22.59 -21.42 1.35
CA SER A 124 21.46 -20.87 0.63
C SER A 124 20.11 -21.45 1.06
N ALA A 125 20.09 -22.68 1.57
CA ALA A 125 18.88 -23.34 2.08
C ALA A 125 18.34 -22.72 3.39
N TRP A 126 19.18 -21.99 4.12
CA TRP A 126 18.87 -21.40 5.44
C TRP A 126 18.64 -19.90 5.38
N LYS A 127 18.89 -19.27 4.25
CA LYS A 127 18.74 -17.84 4.09
C LYS A 127 17.30 -17.44 3.83
N ALA A 128 16.88 -16.39 4.51
CA ALA A 128 15.62 -15.69 4.25
C ALA A 128 15.76 -14.76 3.04
N ASP A 129 14.67 -14.56 2.31
CA ASP A 129 14.58 -13.64 1.18
C ASP A 129 13.39 -12.68 1.29
N ILE A 130 12.65 -12.75 2.38
CA ILE A 130 11.54 -11.84 2.67
C ILE A 130 11.54 -11.49 4.16
N GLY A 131 11.40 -10.19 4.44
CA GLY A 131 11.08 -9.67 5.75
C GLY A 131 9.58 -9.47 5.89
N LEU A 132 9.04 -9.91 7.01
CA LEU A 132 7.65 -9.70 7.43
C LEU A 132 7.66 -8.77 8.63
N THR A 133 6.87 -7.70 8.58
CA THR A 133 6.65 -6.82 9.73
C THR A 133 5.25 -7.05 10.25
N ARG A 134 5.14 -7.31 11.55
CA ARG A 134 3.90 -7.52 12.27
C ARG A 134 3.70 -6.43 13.32
N TYR A 135 2.46 -6.14 13.63
CA TYR A 135 2.07 -5.35 14.78
C TYR A 135 1.03 -6.14 15.56
N GLU A 136 1.31 -6.39 16.85
CA GLU A 136 0.46 -7.24 17.71
C GLU A 136 0.11 -8.58 17.01
N ASP A 137 1.13 -9.27 16.50
CA ASP A 137 1.05 -10.53 15.76
C ASP A 137 0.33 -10.46 14.40
N GLN A 138 -0.24 -9.33 14.02
CA GLN A 138 -0.89 -9.15 12.72
C GLN A 138 0.12 -8.68 11.66
N LEU A 139 0.14 -9.36 10.50
CA LEU A 139 0.99 -8.94 9.38
C LEU A 139 0.53 -7.57 8.89
N ILE A 140 1.42 -6.57 8.91
CA ILE A 140 1.12 -5.22 8.42
C ILE A 140 1.83 -4.91 7.11
N THR A 141 3.01 -5.47 6.85
CA THR A 141 3.70 -5.33 5.56
C THR A 141 4.74 -6.42 5.36
N SER A 142 5.30 -6.48 4.16
CA SER A 142 6.43 -7.33 3.82
C SER A 142 7.37 -6.61 2.85
N THR A 143 8.62 -7.06 2.78
CA THR A 143 9.58 -6.52 1.80
C THR A 143 9.11 -6.71 0.36
N PHE A 144 8.33 -7.77 0.07
CA PHE A 144 7.72 -7.97 -1.24
C PHE A 144 6.67 -6.91 -1.56
N ALA A 145 5.76 -6.64 -0.60
CA ALA A 145 4.74 -5.61 -0.74
C ALA A 145 5.38 -4.23 -0.95
N THR A 146 6.43 -3.90 -0.19
CA THR A 146 7.16 -2.63 -0.32
C THR A 146 7.88 -2.50 -1.66
N THR A 147 8.58 -3.55 -2.12
CA THR A 147 9.22 -3.57 -3.44
C THR A 147 8.19 -3.39 -4.54
N PHE A 148 7.05 -4.06 -4.44
CA PHE A 148 5.96 -3.91 -5.39
C PHE A 148 5.42 -2.48 -5.40
N THR A 149 5.08 -1.94 -4.23
CA THR A 149 4.49 -0.60 -4.08
C THR A 149 5.41 0.50 -4.60
N LEU A 150 6.68 0.45 -4.27
CA LEU A 150 7.64 1.51 -4.62
C LEU A 150 8.29 1.29 -5.99
N GLY A 151 8.26 0.05 -6.53
CA GLY A 151 8.93 -0.28 -7.78
C GLY A 151 10.46 -0.14 -7.72
N TYR A 152 11.06 -0.12 -6.51
CA TYR A 152 12.51 -0.14 -6.32
C TYR A 152 13.03 -1.56 -6.22
N PRO A 153 14.25 -1.84 -6.71
CA PRO A 153 14.88 -3.14 -6.49
C PRO A 153 15.19 -3.35 -5.00
N PRO A 154 15.16 -4.62 -4.52
CA PRO A 154 15.41 -4.94 -3.10
C PRO A 154 16.75 -4.44 -2.59
N GLU A 155 17.79 -4.49 -3.42
CA GLU A 155 19.15 -4.01 -3.09
C GLU A 155 19.11 -2.54 -2.66
N LYS A 156 18.38 -1.72 -3.39
CA LYS A 156 18.24 -0.30 -3.10
C LYS A 156 17.43 -0.02 -1.84
N LEU A 157 16.45 -0.87 -1.53
CA LEU A 157 15.54 -0.66 -0.39
C LEU A 157 16.04 -1.31 0.90
N PHE A 158 16.78 -2.43 0.82
CA PHE A 158 17.03 -3.28 1.99
C PHE A 158 18.49 -3.67 2.23
N LEU A 159 19.42 -3.40 1.28
CA LEU A 159 20.83 -3.77 1.44
C LEU A 159 21.73 -2.54 1.60
N ASP A 160 21.93 -1.80 0.53
CA ASP A 160 22.89 -0.71 0.49
C ASP A 160 22.19 0.65 0.71
N GLY A 161 22.55 1.34 1.78
CA GLY A 161 22.06 2.70 2.04
C GLY A 161 20.54 2.80 2.26
N THR A 162 19.91 1.74 2.76
CA THR A 162 18.47 1.67 3.00
C THR A 162 17.94 2.91 3.73
N GLY A 163 18.60 3.31 4.81
CA GLY A 163 18.19 4.48 5.59
C GLY A 163 18.21 5.77 4.77
N GLU A 164 19.21 5.96 3.92
CA GLU A 164 19.30 7.13 3.05
C GLU A 164 18.25 7.10 1.94
N THR A 165 18.04 5.94 1.32
CA THR A 165 16.97 5.76 0.31
C THR A 165 15.60 6.08 0.90
N LEU A 166 15.26 5.54 2.06
CA LEU A 166 13.99 5.81 2.74
C LEU A 166 13.85 7.27 3.14
N LYS A 167 14.93 7.89 3.64
CA LYS A 167 14.97 9.31 3.97
C LYS A 167 14.70 10.17 2.72
N ASN A 168 15.33 9.84 1.59
CA ASN A 168 15.11 10.56 0.35
C ASN A 168 13.67 10.43 -0.16
N ILE A 169 13.10 9.22 -0.12
CA ILE A 169 11.70 8.99 -0.48
C ILE A 169 10.78 9.82 0.41
N LEU A 170 10.98 9.79 1.73
CA LEU A 170 10.18 10.57 2.68
C LEU A 170 10.33 12.08 2.45
N GLN A 171 11.53 12.56 2.14
CA GLN A 171 11.76 13.96 1.82
C GLN A 171 11.02 14.40 0.56
N GLU A 172 10.97 13.56 -0.48
CA GLU A 172 10.23 13.88 -1.72
C GLU A 172 8.71 13.91 -1.47
N TYR A 173 8.15 12.96 -0.68
CA TYR A 173 6.77 13.06 -0.21
C TYR A 173 6.54 14.35 0.59
N GLY A 174 7.42 14.65 1.54
CA GLY A 174 7.32 15.85 2.35
C GLY A 174 7.38 17.15 1.54
N ARG A 175 8.23 17.22 0.50
CA ARG A 175 8.29 18.33 -0.44
C ARG A 175 7.00 18.46 -1.23
N TYR A 176 6.53 17.36 -1.80
CA TYR A 176 5.30 17.33 -2.59
C TYR A 176 4.10 17.81 -1.75
N PHE A 177 3.86 17.22 -0.59
CA PHE A 177 2.73 17.61 0.25
C PHE A 177 2.86 19.03 0.82
N ARG A 178 4.08 19.51 1.02
CA ARG A 178 4.30 20.93 1.38
C ARG A 178 3.89 21.88 0.26
N HIS A 179 4.12 21.54 -1.00
CA HIS A 179 3.60 22.31 -2.13
C HIS A 179 2.07 22.34 -2.16
N LEU A 180 1.43 21.31 -1.64
CA LEU A 180 -0.03 21.25 -1.49
C LEU A 180 -0.54 21.92 -0.19
N GLY A 181 0.32 22.51 0.61
CA GLY A 181 -0.07 23.23 1.82
C GLY A 181 0.11 22.45 3.13
N ALA A 182 0.74 21.26 3.12
CA ALA A 182 1.09 20.60 4.36
C ALA A 182 2.07 21.45 5.18
N VAL A 183 1.66 21.83 6.37
CA VAL A 183 2.48 22.61 7.30
C VAL A 183 3.11 21.67 8.32
N PRO A 184 4.45 21.72 8.52
CA PRO A 184 5.08 20.98 9.61
C PRO A 184 4.52 21.47 10.95
N ASP A 185 4.03 20.54 11.74
CA ASP A 185 3.53 20.82 13.09
C ASP A 185 4.31 19.98 14.11
N PRO A 186 5.18 20.61 14.92
CA PRO A 186 5.94 19.89 15.93
C PRO A 186 5.08 19.32 17.06
N THR A 187 3.82 19.74 17.19
CA THR A 187 2.88 19.20 18.18
C THR A 187 1.96 18.13 17.59
N ALA A 188 2.02 17.92 16.27
CA ALA A 188 1.16 16.96 15.58
C ALA A 188 1.31 15.54 16.15
N GLN A 189 0.18 14.90 16.27
CA GLN A 189 0.04 13.50 16.61
C GLN A 189 -0.66 12.75 15.46
N SER A 190 -0.25 11.53 15.26
CA SER A 190 -0.89 10.58 14.35
C SER A 190 -0.89 9.19 15.02
N PHE A 191 -1.37 8.17 14.32
CA PHE A 191 -1.29 6.80 14.81
C PHE A 191 0.14 6.41 15.24
N VAL A 192 1.20 6.92 14.59
CA VAL A 192 2.60 6.67 14.96
C VAL A 192 2.90 7.06 16.40
N SER A 193 2.28 8.14 16.89
CA SER A 193 2.46 8.60 18.27
C SER A 193 1.78 7.68 19.30
N ALA A 194 0.84 6.85 18.85
CA ALA A 194 0.09 5.92 19.68
C ALA A 194 0.58 4.46 19.54
N MET A 195 1.47 4.20 18.58
CA MET A 195 2.05 2.85 18.41
C MET A 195 2.94 2.49 19.58
N ASP A 196 2.83 1.24 20.05
CA ASP A 196 3.78 0.65 20.99
C ASP A 196 4.93 -0.03 20.23
N VAL A 197 6.16 0.37 20.53
CA VAL A 197 7.37 -0.25 19.96
C VAL A 197 7.42 -1.76 20.25
N SER A 198 6.97 -2.18 21.43
CA SER A 198 6.96 -3.59 21.83
C SER A 198 5.97 -4.45 21.05
N GLY A 199 4.97 -3.84 20.42
CA GLY A 199 4.02 -4.51 19.52
C GLY A 199 4.58 -4.84 18.15
N ILE A 200 5.74 -4.26 17.76
CA ILE A 200 6.37 -4.51 16.47
C ILE A 200 7.25 -5.75 16.53
N ALA A 201 7.07 -6.65 15.59
CA ALA A 201 7.92 -7.81 15.39
C ALA A 201 8.31 -7.92 13.91
N ASP A 202 9.62 -7.92 13.66
CA ASP A 202 10.19 -8.20 12.36
C ASP A 202 10.69 -9.64 12.30
N GLN A 203 10.38 -10.33 11.21
CA GLN A 203 10.75 -11.72 11.00
C GLN A 203 11.26 -11.94 9.59
N ASP A 204 12.47 -12.44 9.46
CA ASP A 204 13.01 -12.88 8.19
C ASP A 204 12.65 -14.33 7.92
N VAL A 205 12.03 -14.60 6.76
CA VAL A 205 11.58 -15.92 6.35
C VAL A 205 11.93 -16.23 4.91
N ARG A 206 11.83 -17.50 4.53
CA ARG A 206 11.93 -17.90 3.12
C ARG A 206 10.58 -17.76 2.44
N SER A 207 10.54 -16.98 1.37
CA SER A 207 9.32 -16.75 0.59
C SER A 207 8.69 -18.06 0.08
N VAL A 208 9.52 -19.00 -0.39
CA VAL A 208 9.06 -20.31 -0.85
C VAL A 208 8.33 -21.07 0.27
N VAL A 209 8.85 -21.06 1.51
CA VAL A 209 8.22 -21.75 2.64
C VAL A 209 6.97 -20.99 3.09
N GLN A 210 7.09 -19.68 3.26
CA GLN A 210 5.98 -18.82 3.71
C GLN A 210 4.78 -18.93 2.79
N TYR A 211 4.99 -18.81 1.48
CA TYR A 211 3.89 -18.77 0.52
C TYR A 211 3.42 -20.14 0.05
N SER A 212 4.21 -21.22 0.22
CA SER A 212 3.71 -22.57 0.00
C SER A 212 2.77 -23.03 1.11
N ASN A 213 2.97 -22.54 2.34
CA ASN A 213 2.17 -22.91 3.51
C ASN A 213 1.08 -21.89 3.86
N GLY A 214 1.11 -20.70 3.24
CA GLY A 214 0.13 -19.66 3.46
C GLY A 214 -1.29 -20.13 3.17
N PHE A 215 -2.27 -19.60 3.88
CA PHE A 215 -3.70 -19.90 3.72
C PHE A 215 -4.00 -21.41 3.69
N ASN A 216 -3.34 -22.14 4.59
CA ASN A 216 -3.44 -23.61 4.73
C ASN A 216 -2.99 -24.40 3.49
N GLY A 217 -2.06 -23.89 2.71
CA GLY A 217 -1.53 -24.56 1.50
C GLY A 217 -2.56 -24.75 0.37
N LYS A 218 -3.69 -24.05 0.43
CA LYS A 218 -4.80 -24.23 -0.52
C LYS A 218 -4.63 -23.46 -1.82
N MET A 219 -3.68 -22.52 -1.86
CA MET A 219 -3.49 -21.61 -2.98
C MET A 219 -2.06 -21.68 -3.52
N THR A 220 -1.87 -21.22 -4.75
CA THR A 220 -0.52 -21.12 -5.31
C THR A 220 0.31 -20.09 -4.54
N PRO A 221 1.65 -20.25 -4.46
CA PRO A 221 2.51 -19.29 -3.78
C PRO A 221 2.30 -17.84 -4.25
N THR A 222 2.07 -17.63 -5.55
CA THR A 222 1.86 -16.29 -6.13
C THR A 222 0.56 -15.65 -5.65
N ILE A 223 -0.53 -16.45 -5.55
CA ILE A 223 -1.80 -15.96 -4.97
C ILE A 223 -1.60 -15.65 -3.49
N ASN A 224 -0.87 -16.50 -2.76
CA ASN A 224 -0.56 -16.26 -1.35
C ASN A 224 0.25 -14.98 -1.13
N MET A 225 1.17 -14.62 -2.05
CA MET A 225 1.87 -13.32 -2.03
C MET A 225 0.89 -12.14 -2.15
N LEU A 226 -0.03 -12.20 -3.10
CA LEU A 226 -1.05 -11.17 -3.31
C LEU A 226 -1.97 -11.05 -2.10
N LEU A 227 -2.50 -12.17 -1.61
CA LEU A 227 -3.40 -12.19 -0.46
C LEU A 227 -2.70 -11.68 0.81
N SER A 228 -1.41 -12.00 1.00
CA SER A 228 -0.62 -11.47 2.11
C SER A 228 -0.44 -9.96 2.01
N THR A 229 -0.30 -9.43 0.79
CA THR A 229 -0.26 -7.97 0.57
C THR A 229 -1.60 -7.33 0.94
N PHE A 230 -2.71 -7.91 0.51
CA PHE A 230 -4.04 -7.43 0.89
C PHE A 230 -4.29 -7.52 2.40
N GLN A 231 -3.88 -8.63 3.03
CA GLN A 231 -3.94 -8.77 4.48
C GLN A 231 -3.17 -7.66 5.19
N GLY A 232 -1.94 -7.35 4.75
CA GLY A 232 -1.15 -6.26 5.30
C GLY A 232 -1.84 -4.90 5.18
N LEU A 233 -2.48 -4.61 4.04
CA LEU A 233 -3.23 -3.37 3.84
C LEU A 233 -4.45 -3.28 4.77
N ILE A 234 -5.23 -4.34 4.88
CA ILE A 234 -6.41 -4.40 5.77
C ILE A 234 -5.95 -4.22 7.22
N ASN A 235 -4.93 -4.96 7.66
CA ASN A 235 -4.42 -4.89 9.03
C ASN A 235 -3.82 -3.51 9.33
N THR A 236 -3.15 -2.88 8.38
CA THR A 236 -2.67 -1.49 8.54
C THR A 236 -3.84 -0.54 8.80
N CYS A 237 -4.93 -0.66 8.03
CA CYS A 237 -6.12 0.17 8.24
C CYS A 237 -6.80 -0.08 9.58
N ASP A 238 -6.85 -1.33 10.02
CA ASP A 238 -7.54 -1.72 11.25
C ASP A 238 -6.67 -1.47 12.49
N GLN A 239 -5.47 -2.01 12.51
CA GLN A 239 -4.60 -2.02 13.69
C GLN A 239 -3.82 -0.71 13.87
N LEU A 240 -3.31 -0.11 12.79
CA LEU A 240 -2.48 1.09 12.89
C LEU A 240 -3.29 2.37 12.74
N LEU A 241 -4.02 2.55 11.65
CA LEU A 241 -4.80 3.76 11.45
C LEU A 241 -5.93 3.88 12.50
N GLY A 242 -6.38 2.75 13.04
CA GLY A 242 -7.33 2.71 14.16
C GLY A 242 -6.83 3.36 15.44
N LEU A 243 -5.52 3.45 15.65
CA LEU A 243 -4.91 4.13 16.79
C LEU A 243 -5.03 5.66 16.73
N ASP A 244 -5.25 6.24 15.56
CA ASP A 244 -5.44 7.68 15.41
C ASP A 244 -6.87 8.08 15.81
N THR A 245 -7.04 8.54 17.03
CA THR A 245 -8.33 8.99 17.57
C THR A 245 -8.67 10.43 17.24
N SER A 246 -7.81 11.14 16.50
CA SER A 246 -8.01 12.55 16.12
C SER A 246 -9.27 12.71 15.27
N LYS A 247 -10.12 13.68 15.65
CA LYS A 247 -11.28 14.05 14.82
C LYS A 247 -10.86 14.50 13.42
N ALA A 248 -9.69 15.13 13.30
CA ALA A 248 -9.17 15.64 12.04
C ALA A 248 -8.70 14.53 11.08
N SER A 249 -8.37 13.33 11.60
CA SER A 249 -7.96 12.18 10.80
C SER A 249 -9.15 11.29 10.36
N ARG A 250 -10.29 11.42 11.01
CA ARG A 250 -11.40 10.47 10.89
C ARG A 250 -11.91 10.28 9.48
N GLN A 251 -12.05 11.38 8.72
CA GLN A 251 -12.56 11.32 7.35
C GLN A 251 -11.57 10.59 6.43
N THR A 252 -10.28 10.92 6.52
CA THR A 252 -9.24 10.25 5.72
C THR A 252 -9.12 8.78 6.08
N ILE A 253 -9.13 8.43 7.38
CA ILE A 253 -9.07 7.02 7.81
C ILE A 253 -10.28 6.24 7.31
N PHE A 254 -11.49 6.80 7.40
CA PHE A 254 -12.69 6.17 6.85
C PHE A 254 -12.54 5.93 5.34
N LYS A 255 -12.09 6.94 4.60
CA LYS A 255 -11.83 6.82 3.15
C LYS A 255 -10.82 5.71 2.85
N LEU A 256 -9.70 5.65 3.57
CA LEU A 256 -8.69 4.63 3.37
C LEU A 256 -9.22 3.22 3.65
N ARG A 257 -9.96 3.04 4.74
CA ARG A 257 -10.61 1.77 5.07
C ARG A 257 -11.56 1.33 3.96
N TYR A 258 -12.45 2.21 3.54
CA TYR A 258 -13.41 1.93 2.47
C TYR A 258 -12.72 1.56 1.16
N LEU A 259 -11.75 2.37 0.71
CA LEU A 259 -11.02 2.13 -0.52
C LEU A 259 -10.23 0.82 -0.47
N THR A 260 -9.59 0.51 0.67
CA THR A 260 -8.83 -0.74 0.83
C THR A 260 -9.74 -1.95 0.70
N VAL A 261 -10.87 -1.97 1.41
CA VAL A 261 -11.82 -3.08 1.35
C VAL A 261 -12.42 -3.20 -0.06
N TYR A 262 -12.85 -2.09 -0.66
CA TYR A 262 -13.37 -2.07 -2.03
C TYR A 262 -12.37 -2.65 -3.02
N GLN A 263 -11.11 -2.20 -2.98
CA GLN A 263 -10.07 -2.63 -3.90
C GLN A 263 -9.73 -4.12 -3.73
N VAL A 264 -9.65 -4.61 -2.48
CA VAL A 264 -9.42 -6.02 -2.20
C VAL A 264 -10.55 -6.89 -2.73
N LEU A 265 -11.81 -6.55 -2.42
CA LEU A 265 -12.97 -7.30 -2.88
C LEU A 265 -13.09 -7.28 -4.41
N ARG A 266 -12.86 -6.13 -5.04
CA ARG A 266 -12.84 -6.01 -6.51
C ARG A 266 -11.74 -6.88 -7.12
N SER A 267 -10.54 -6.87 -6.56
CA SER A 267 -9.43 -7.72 -7.03
C SER A 267 -9.73 -9.21 -6.91
N LEU A 268 -10.37 -9.62 -5.82
CA LEU A 268 -10.82 -11.00 -5.63
C LEU A 268 -11.92 -11.39 -6.63
N SER A 269 -12.86 -10.48 -6.93
CA SER A 269 -13.89 -10.69 -7.96
C SER A 269 -13.26 -10.88 -9.35
N ILE A 270 -12.32 -10.01 -9.73
CA ILE A 270 -11.61 -10.14 -11.01
C ILE A 270 -10.82 -11.45 -11.06
N LEU A 271 -10.11 -11.80 -9.99
CA LEU A 271 -9.34 -13.04 -9.91
C LEU A 271 -10.21 -14.28 -10.10
N LYS A 272 -11.45 -14.26 -9.56
CA LYS A 272 -12.43 -15.33 -9.74
C LYS A 272 -12.86 -15.48 -11.20
N ASP A 273 -13.08 -14.35 -11.88
CA ASP A 273 -13.61 -14.31 -13.25
C ASP A 273 -12.51 -14.56 -14.31
N GLU A 274 -11.24 -14.44 -13.95
CA GLU A 274 -10.12 -14.66 -14.87
C GLU A 274 -9.99 -16.13 -15.28
N LYS A 275 -10.29 -16.42 -16.57
CA LYS A 275 -10.17 -17.76 -17.15
C LYS A 275 -8.71 -18.21 -17.39
N VAL A 276 -7.76 -17.30 -17.31
CA VAL A 276 -6.35 -17.53 -17.69
C VAL A 276 -5.57 -18.27 -16.60
N ARG A 277 -6.01 -18.17 -15.35
CA ARG A 277 -5.37 -18.86 -14.23
C ARG A 277 -6.33 -19.85 -13.59
N VAL A 278 -5.88 -21.10 -13.54
CA VAL A 278 -6.64 -22.16 -12.86
C VAL A 278 -6.46 -21.96 -11.35
N LEU A 279 -7.46 -21.36 -10.72
CA LEU A 279 -7.60 -21.46 -9.27
C LEU A 279 -7.92 -22.90 -8.90
N THR A 280 -7.36 -23.40 -7.81
CA THR A 280 -7.81 -24.69 -7.26
C THR A 280 -9.28 -24.59 -6.85
N LEU A 281 -10.00 -25.70 -6.83
CA LEU A 281 -11.40 -25.73 -6.36
C LEU A 281 -11.55 -25.12 -4.97
N GLN A 282 -10.59 -25.38 -4.09
CA GLN A 282 -10.57 -24.82 -2.73
C GLN A 282 -10.37 -23.29 -2.72
N SER A 283 -9.53 -22.77 -3.62
CA SER A 283 -9.33 -21.33 -3.77
C SER A 283 -10.60 -20.65 -4.28
N HIS A 284 -11.28 -21.25 -5.25
CA HIS A 284 -12.59 -20.78 -5.72
C HIS A 284 -13.62 -20.72 -4.59
N GLN A 285 -13.77 -21.82 -3.84
CA GLN A 285 -14.72 -21.91 -2.73
C GLN A 285 -14.43 -20.86 -1.64
N TYR A 286 -13.16 -20.61 -1.35
CA TYR A 286 -12.77 -19.58 -0.37
C TYR A 286 -13.12 -18.18 -0.85
N ILE A 287 -12.77 -17.83 -2.10
CA ILE A 287 -13.09 -16.52 -2.69
C ILE A 287 -14.61 -16.35 -2.83
N ASP A 288 -15.33 -17.40 -3.24
CA ASP A 288 -16.78 -17.39 -3.34
C ASP A 288 -17.44 -17.12 -1.97
N GLY A 289 -16.91 -17.73 -0.90
CA GLY A 289 -17.39 -17.48 0.45
C GLY A 289 -17.19 -16.01 0.90
N LEU A 290 -16.04 -15.42 0.58
CA LEU A 290 -15.78 -14.01 0.87
C LEU A 290 -16.68 -13.05 0.09
N LEU A 291 -16.89 -13.34 -1.20
CA LEU A 291 -17.71 -12.49 -2.10
C LEU A 291 -19.22 -12.70 -1.92
N ALA A 292 -19.63 -13.78 -1.27
CA ALA A 292 -21.04 -14.03 -0.95
C ALA A 292 -21.52 -13.30 0.31
N ASP A 293 -20.61 -12.68 1.06
CA ASP A 293 -20.95 -11.86 2.20
C ASP A 293 -21.82 -10.66 1.75
N PRO A 294 -22.97 -10.40 2.38
CA PRO A 294 -23.87 -9.30 2.01
C PRO A 294 -23.15 -7.93 1.98
N ASP A 295 -22.28 -7.66 2.95
CA ASP A 295 -21.55 -6.40 3.00
C ASP A 295 -20.52 -6.28 1.86
N ALA A 296 -19.88 -7.41 1.48
CA ALA A 296 -18.99 -7.45 0.33
C ALA A 296 -19.73 -7.16 -0.98
N ILE A 297 -20.94 -7.72 -1.16
CA ILE A 297 -21.78 -7.48 -2.33
C ILE A 297 -22.14 -6.00 -2.45
N LEU A 298 -22.55 -5.37 -1.34
CA LEU A 298 -22.90 -3.94 -1.31
C LEU A 298 -21.72 -3.03 -1.68
N ILE A 299 -20.49 -3.42 -1.33
CA ILE A 299 -19.29 -2.64 -1.64
C ILE A 299 -18.88 -2.78 -3.11
N VAL A 300 -18.99 -3.97 -3.70
CA VAL A 300 -18.45 -4.27 -5.03
C VAL A 300 -19.46 -3.93 -6.16
N ASP A 301 -20.76 -4.00 -5.88
CA ASP A 301 -21.83 -3.76 -6.86
C ASP A 301 -22.65 -2.51 -6.51
N PRO A 302 -22.19 -1.31 -6.93
CA PRO A 302 -22.92 -0.06 -6.66
C PRO A 302 -24.35 -0.02 -7.21
N ALA A 303 -24.65 -0.82 -8.26
CA ALA A 303 -25.99 -0.85 -8.84
C ALA A 303 -27.02 -1.51 -7.90
N LYS A 304 -26.57 -2.42 -7.03
CA LYS A 304 -27.43 -3.00 -5.98
C LYS A 304 -27.68 -2.04 -4.83
N ASN A 305 -26.73 -1.14 -4.55
CA ASN A 305 -26.89 -0.09 -3.53
C ASN A 305 -28.03 0.90 -3.86
N HIS A 306 -28.32 1.14 -5.13
CA HIS A 306 -29.38 2.06 -5.52
C HIS A 306 -30.79 1.48 -5.43
N SER A 307 -30.92 0.16 -5.35
CA SER A 307 -32.25 -0.51 -5.27
C SER A 307 -32.78 -0.65 -3.83
N GLU A 308 -31.91 -0.52 -2.80
CA GLU A 308 -32.31 -0.66 -1.40
C GLU A 308 -32.44 0.68 -0.63
N ILE A 309 -32.11 1.82 -1.26
CA ILE A 309 -32.23 3.16 -0.65
C ILE A 309 -33.55 3.86 -1.08
N HIS A 310 -34.43 3.17 -1.75
CA HIS A 310 -35.79 3.57 -2.04
C HIS A 310 -36.76 2.68 -1.29
#